data_bf37d604249fcff00a89c131bcac657e
#
_entry.id   bf37d604249fcff00a89c131bcac657e
#
_cell.length_a   1.000
_cell.length_b   1.000
_cell.length_c   1.000
_cell.angle_alpha   90.00
_cell.angle_beta   90.00
_cell.angle_gamma   90.00
#
_symmetry.space_group_name_H-M   'P 1'
#
loop_
_entity.id
_entity.type
_entity.pdbx_description
1 polymer ?
#
loop_
_entity_poly.entity_id
_entity_poly.type
_entity_poly.pdbx_seq_one_letter_code
_entity_poly.pdbx_strand_id
1 'polypeptide(L)'
;MRRLLIVLLTLWAACAAAYTPVKFERAPRGKYRVVRIYDGDTFTILVPPDYTFNIRIQGIDAPERRQEFGMYARVYLERLIGGQDVEIYPMETDKWGRTAARCFNHEGKDIGLEMIKAGLAWYYSEYYKDPKYENEERMARAAQAGLWCRPDPISPQAYRQAPTAVKRKYQ
;
A
#
# COMPACT_ATOMS: atom_id res chain seq x y z
N MET A 1 -8.60 59.20 -2.66
CA MET A 1 -8.59 58.02 -1.77
C MET A 1 -9.59 56.92 -2.15
N ARG A 2 -10.84 57.21 -2.56
CA ARG A 2 -11.84 56.20 -2.94
C ARG A 2 -11.46 55.29 -4.13
N ARG A 3 -10.75 55.83 -5.14
CA ARG A 3 -10.36 55.07 -6.34
C ARG A 3 -9.20 54.04 -6.08
N LEU A 4 -8.33 54.30 -5.11
CA LEU A 4 -7.24 53.37 -4.75
C LEU A 4 -7.73 52.15 -3.99
N LEU A 5 -8.81 52.32 -3.19
CA LEU A 5 -9.41 51.20 -2.44
C LEU A 5 -10.11 50.18 -3.33
N ILE A 6 -10.75 50.65 -4.42
CA ILE A 6 -11.45 49.79 -5.38
C ILE A 6 -10.45 48.92 -6.19
N VAL A 7 -9.29 49.48 -6.55
CA VAL A 7 -8.24 48.73 -7.29
C VAL A 7 -7.62 47.64 -6.43
N LEU A 8 -7.43 47.89 -5.12
CA LEU A 8 -6.89 46.91 -4.18
C LEU A 8 -7.90 45.76 -3.93
N LEU A 9 -9.18 46.03 -3.84
CA LEU A 9 -10.22 45.01 -3.69
C LEU A 9 -10.42 44.15 -4.95
N THR A 10 -10.26 44.71 -6.14
CA THR A 10 -10.34 43.94 -7.40
C THR A 10 -9.13 43.06 -7.61
N LEU A 11 -7.94 43.46 -7.19
CA LEU A 11 -6.73 42.65 -7.25
C LEU A 11 -6.80 41.46 -6.26
N TRP A 12 -7.42 41.64 -5.09
CA TRP A 12 -7.57 40.55 -4.11
C TRP A 12 -8.62 39.52 -4.55
N ALA A 13 -9.71 39.98 -5.17
CA ALA A 13 -10.75 39.11 -5.74
C ALA A 13 -10.21 38.28 -6.94
N ALA A 14 -9.31 38.83 -7.76
CA ALA A 14 -8.69 38.09 -8.87
C ALA A 14 -7.71 37.02 -8.42
N CYS A 15 -7.07 37.18 -7.26
CA CYS A 15 -6.16 36.15 -6.71
C CYS A 15 -6.92 34.97 -6.06
N ALA A 16 -8.14 35.21 -5.57
CA ALA A 16 -8.98 34.17 -4.96
C ALA A 16 -9.65 33.23 -6.00
N ALA A 17 -9.73 33.65 -7.27
CA ALA A 17 -10.44 32.91 -8.31
C ALA A 17 -9.60 31.81 -8.99
N ALA A 18 -8.32 31.61 -8.64
CA ALA A 18 -7.41 30.71 -9.34
C ALA A 18 -7.08 29.38 -8.59
N TYR A 19 -7.66 29.15 -7.39
CA TYR A 19 -7.44 27.89 -6.70
C TYR A 19 -8.49 26.85 -7.13
N THR A 20 -8.22 26.15 -8.23
CA THR A 20 -8.91 24.90 -8.53
C THR A 20 -8.23 23.79 -7.76
N PRO A 21 -8.92 23.13 -6.82
CA PRO A 21 -8.32 22.00 -6.11
C PRO A 21 -7.96 20.90 -7.12
N VAL A 22 -6.70 20.48 -7.14
CA VAL A 22 -6.26 19.37 -7.97
C VAL A 22 -6.97 18.11 -7.49
N LYS A 23 -7.84 17.54 -8.33
CA LYS A 23 -8.51 16.27 -8.04
C LYS A 23 -7.62 15.14 -8.54
N PHE A 24 -7.03 14.41 -7.62
CA PHE A 24 -6.29 13.21 -7.95
C PHE A 24 -7.22 12.00 -8.02
N GLU A 25 -7.21 11.27 -9.13
CA GLU A 25 -7.93 9.99 -9.25
C GLU A 25 -7.17 8.84 -8.59
N ARG A 26 -5.85 9.00 -8.43
CA ARG A 26 -4.93 8.06 -7.77
C ARG A 26 -3.77 8.84 -7.15
N ALA A 27 -3.02 8.17 -6.25
CA ALA A 27 -1.81 8.76 -5.69
C ALA A 27 -0.82 9.14 -6.82
N PRO A 28 -0.25 10.35 -6.82
CA PRO A 28 0.79 10.72 -7.78
C PRO A 28 2.09 9.98 -7.46
N ARG A 29 2.96 9.82 -8.48
CA ARG A 29 4.31 9.30 -8.27
C ARG A 29 5.12 10.26 -7.39
N GLY A 30 5.84 9.74 -6.40
CA GLY A 30 6.67 10.56 -5.51
C GLY A 30 7.08 9.86 -4.23
N LYS A 31 7.68 10.64 -3.33
CA LYS A 31 8.03 10.22 -1.96
C LYS A 31 7.03 10.82 -0.98
N TYR A 32 6.43 9.98 -0.14
CA TYR A 32 5.37 10.39 0.76
C TYR A 32 5.48 9.69 2.11
N ARG A 33 5.09 10.41 3.17
CA ARG A 33 5.02 9.91 4.52
C ARG A 33 3.93 8.85 4.67
N VAL A 34 4.30 7.68 5.20
CA VAL A 34 3.33 6.66 5.63
C VAL A 34 2.71 7.10 6.94
N VAL A 35 1.37 7.22 6.95
CA VAL A 35 0.62 7.70 8.12
C VAL A 35 -0.21 6.62 8.79
N ARG A 36 -0.44 5.49 8.11
CA ARG A 36 -1.22 4.37 8.65
C ARG A 36 -0.90 3.06 7.93
N ILE A 37 -0.84 1.95 8.68
CA ILE A 37 -0.77 0.58 8.14
C ILE A 37 -2.07 -0.15 8.50
N TYR A 38 -2.74 -0.75 7.50
CA TYR A 38 -3.97 -1.52 7.72
C TYR A 38 -3.69 -3.01 7.96
N ASP A 39 -2.91 -3.61 7.08
CA ASP A 39 -2.56 -5.02 7.05
C ASP A 39 -1.16 -5.19 6.41
N GLY A 40 -0.83 -6.38 5.93
CA GLY A 40 0.50 -6.69 5.37
C GLY A 40 0.74 -6.16 3.96
N ASP A 41 -0.25 -5.58 3.28
CA ASP A 41 -0.10 -5.10 1.90
C ASP A 41 -0.84 -3.79 1.60
N THR A 42 -1.50 -3.19 2.61
CA THR A 42 -2.26 -1.97 2.45
C THR A 42 -1.88 -0.94 3.51
N PHE A 43 -1.54 0.28 3.07
CA PHE A 43 -1.18 1.40 3.93
C PHE A 43 -1.68 2.74 3.36
N THR A 44 -1.63 3.80 4.17
CA THR A 44 -2.01 5.16 3.76
C THR A 44 -0.79 6.05 3.73
N ILE A 45 -0.69 6.86 2.69
CA ILE A 45 0.29 7.95 2.55
C ILE A 45 -0.37 9.30 2.68
N LEU A 46 0.41 10.30 3.11
CA LEU A 46 0.04 11.71 3.08
C LEU A 46 0.74 12.39 1.90
N VAL A 47 -0.05 12.95 0.99
CA VAL A 47 0.40 13.77 -0.13
C VAL A 47 0.11 15.24 0.22
N PRO A 48 1.12 16.11 0.30
CA PRO A 48 0.89 17.52 0.64
C PRO A 48 -0.11 18.21 -0.30
N PRO A 49 -0.91 19.18 0.22
CA PRO A 49 -0.85 19.68 1.59
C PRO A 49 -1.53 18.76 2.63
N ASP A 50 -2.59 18.00 2.26
CA ASP A 50 -3.45 17.25 3.19
C ASP A 50 -4.18 16.05 2.55
N TYR A 51 -3.81 15.66 1.34
CA TYR A 51 -4.45 14.52 0.67
C TYR A 51 -3.94 13.19 1.22
N THR A 52 -4.83 12.25 1.44
CA THR A 52 -4.46 10.89 1.83
C THR A 52 -4.87 9.88 0.76
N PHE A 53 -4.00 8.89 0.50
CA PHE A 53 -4.27 7.82 -0.44
C PHE A 53 -3.99 6.48 0.22
N ASN A 54 -4.91 5.54 0.00
CA ASN A 54 -4.70 4.15 0.35
C ASN A 54 -3.91 3.46 -0.76
N ILE A 55 -2.77 2.91 -0.40
CA ILE A 55 -1.87 2.21 -1.30
C ILE A 55 -2.01 0.71 -1.09
N ARG A 56 -2.21 -0.03 -2.17
CA ARG A 56 -2.13 -1.49 -2.24
C ARG A 56 -0.81 -1.87 -2.88
N ILE A 57 0.07 -2.55 -2.15
CA ILE A 57 1.35 -3.00 -2.70
C ILE A 57 1.06 -3.98 -3.82
N GLN A 58 1.57 -3.66 -5.02
CA GLN A 58 1.36 -4.48 -6.21
C GLN A 58 2.18 -5.77 -6.17
N GLY A 59 1.62 -6.83 -6.74
CA GLY A 59 2.31 -8.12 -6.92
C GLY A 59 2.33 -9.01 -5.68
N ILE A 60 1.75 -8.59 -4.57
CA ILE A 60 1.64 -9.42 -3.37
C ILE A 60 0.21 -9.52 -2.84
N ASP A 61 -0.07 -10.58 -2.08
CA ASP A 61 -1.31 -10.74 -1.32
C ASP A 61 -0.95 -11.25 0.08
N ALA A 62 -1.06 -10.37 1.07
CA ALA A 62 -0.72 -10.69 2.45
C ALA A 62 -1.91 -11.32 3.18
N PRO A 63 -1.67 -12.17 4.20
CA PRO A 63 -2.74 -12.72 5.02
C PRO A 63 -3.63 -11.63 5.61
N GLU A 64 -4.94 -11.88 5.60
CA GLU A 64 -5.94 -10.99 6.19
C GLU A 64 -5.68 -10.79 7.69
N ARG A 65 -6.06 -9.66 8.26
CA ARG A 65 -5.78 -9.32 9.68
C ARG A 65 -6.21 -10.41 10.69
N ARG A 66 -7.28 -11.16 10.39
CA ARG A 66 -7.77 -12.26 11.23
C ARG A 66 -7.30 -13.64 10.75
N GLN A 67 -6.57 -13.70 9.67
CA GLN A 67 -5.95 -14.91 9.17
C GLN A 67 -4.63 -15.13 9.92
N GLU A 68 -4.27 -16.39 10.12
CA GLU A 68 -2.96 -16.76 10.64
C GLU A 68 -1.85 -16.02 9.88
N PHE A 69 -0.84 -15.51 10.57
CA PHE A 69 0.21 -14.61 10.08
C PHE A 69 -0.25 -13.20 9.66
N GLY A 70 -1.54 -12.86 9.62
CA GLY A 70 -1.99 -11.52 9.24
C GLY A 70 -1.46 -10.41 10.13
N MET A 71 -1.44 -10.63 11.45
CA MET A 71 -0.86 -9.66 12.39
C MET A 71 0.66 -9.58 12.28
N TYR A 72 1.34 -10.70 12.01
CA TYR A 72 2.79 -10.71 11.78
C TYR A 72 3.15 -9.92 10.51
N ALA A 73 2.40 -10.13 9.41
CA ALA A 73 2.57 -9.37 8.17
C ALA A 73 2.38 -7.87 8.39
N ARG A 74 1.32 -7.48 9.10
CA ARG A 74 1.08 -6.07 9.44
C ARG A 74 2.21 -5.47 10.28
N VAL A 75 2.66 -6.15 11.34
CA VAL A 75 3.74 -5.65 12.22
C VAL A 75 5.07 -5.57 11.47
N TYR A 76 5.35 -6.52 10.58
CA TYR A 76 6.56 -6.49 9.76
C TYR A 76 6.53 -5.30 8.80
N LEU A 77 5.41 -5.06 8.12
CA LEU A 77 5.24 -3.89 7.26
C LEU A 77 5.38 -2.58 8.07
N GLU A 78 4.81 -2.51 9.28
CA GLU A 78 4.95 -1.37 10.19
C GLU A 78 6.43 -1.09 10.52
N ARG A 79 7.23 -2.12 10.78
CA ARG A 79 8.68 -1.99 11.03
C ARG A 79 9.45 -1.55 9.79
N LEU A 80 9.00 -1.99 8.62
CA LEU A 80 9.68 -1.73 7.35
C LEU A 80 9.45 -0.29 6.85
N ILE A 81 8.26 0.29 7.07
CA ILE A 81 7.87 1.60 6.53
C ILE A 81 7.06 2.50 7.46
N GLY A 82 6.66 2.06 8.64
CA GLY A 82 5.80 2.83 9.53
C GLY A 82 6.39 4.18 9.91
N GLY A 83 5.64 5.26 9.67
CA GLY A 83 6.08 6.63 9.93
C GLY A 83 7.28 7.09 9.09
N GLN A 84 7.65 6.38 8.03
CA GLN A 84 8.76 6.71 7.15
C GLN A 84 8.26 7.26 5.80
N ASP A 85 9.17 7.82 5.03
CA ASP A 85 8.90 8.21 3.65
C ASP A 85 9.16 7.03 2.72
N VAL A 86 8.19 6.76 1.84
CA VAL A 86 8.28 5.70 0.84
C VAL A 86 8.14 6.29 -0.55
N GLU A 87 8.84 5.71 -1.51
CA GLU A 87 8.70 6.08 -2.92
C GLU A 87 7.61 5.24 -3.58
N ILE A 88 6.65 5.91 -4.23
CA ILE A 88 5.46 5.30 -4.83
C ILE A 88 5.52 5.42 -6.34
N TYR A 89 5.34 4.29 -7.02
CA TYR A 89 5.17 4.18 -8.47
C TYR A 89 3.75 3.64 -8.74
N PRO A 90 2.76 4.55 -8.91
CA PRO A 90 1.36 4.16 -9.08
C PRO A 90 1.13 3.51 -10.43
N MET A 91 0.31 2.45 -10.44
CA MET A 91 -0.07 1.71 -11.64
C MET A 91 -1.54 1.98 -12.00
N GLU A 92 -2.45 1.54 -11.17
CA GLU A 92 -3.89 1.61 -11.40
C GLU A 92 -4.65 1.91 -10.11
N THR A 93 -5.93 2.25 -10.24
CA THR A 93 -6.86 2.34 -9.10
C THR A 93 -7.75 1.10 -9.11
N ASP A 94 -7.78 0.38 -7.98
CA ASP A 94 -8.63 -0.80 -7.87
C ASP A 94 -10.11 -0.42 -7.64
N LYS A 95 -10.99 -1.43 -7.70
CA LYS A 95 -12.44 -1.24 -7.53
C LYS A 95 -12.86 -0.75 -6.15
N TRP A 96 -11.96 -0.72 -5.17
CA TRP A 96 -12.19 -0.18 -3.83
C TRP A 96 -11.58 1.21 -3.63
N GLY A 97 -11.04 1.83 -4.70
CA GLY A 97 -10.46 3.16 -4.67
C GLY A 97 -9.05 3.24 -4.11
N ARG A 98 -8.35 2.09 -3.94
CA ARG A 98 -6.94 2.08 -3.55
C ARG A 98 -6.06 2.24 -4.78
N THR A 99 -4.93 2.93 -4.63
CA THR A 99 -3.90 2.97 -5.67
C THR A 99 -3.01 1.72 -5.57
N ALA A 100 -3.08 0.83 -6.56
CA ALA A 100 -2.10 -0.24 -6.70
C ALA A 100 -0.76 0.36 -7.15
N ALA A 101 0.32 0.07 -6.44
CA ALA A 101 1.62 0.68 -6.68
C ALA A 101 2.79 -0.24 -6.34
N ARG A 102 3.90 -0.08 -7.06
CA ARG A 102 5.21 -0.52 -6.58
C ARG A 102 5.71 0.50 -5.55
N CYS A 103 6.26 -0.01 -4.47
CA CYS A 103 6.64 0.80 -3.34
C CYS A 103 8.06 0.46 -2.88
N PHE A 104 8.86 1.49 -2.62
CA PHE A 104 10.24 1.34 -2.15
C PHE A 104 10.43 2.10 -0.85
N ASN A 105 11.12 1.50 0.12
CA ASN A 105 11.44 2.16 1.36
C ASN A 105 12.58 3.19 1.19
N HIS A 106 12.96 3.86 2.27
CA HIS A 106 14.02 4.89 2.26
C HIS A 106 15.41 4.34 1.89
N GLU A 107 15.63 3.04 2.02
CA GLU A 107 16.87 2.35 1.59
C GLU A 107 16.81 1.92 0.11
N GLY A 108 15.73 2.19 -0.60
CA GLY A 108 15.52 1.76 -1.99
C GLY A 108 15.14 0.28 -2.13
N LYS A 109 14.79 -0.41 -1.04
CA LYS A 109 14.33 -1.80 -1.09
C LYS A 109 12.88 -1.86 -1.55
N ASP A 110 12.57 -2.78 -2.47
CA ASP A 110 11.22 -3.08 -2.90
C ASP A 110 10.43 -3.73 -1.75
N ILE A 111 9.41 -3.02 -1.27
CA ILE A 111 8.64 -3.41 -0.08
C ILE A 111 7.89 -4.73 -0.31
N GLY A 112 7.31 -4.92 -1.51
CA GLY A 112 6.62 -6.16 -1.86
C GLY A 112 7.56 -7.36 -1.84
N LEU A 113 8.76 -7.18 -2.38
CA LEU A 113 9.79 -8.22 -2.39
C LEU A 113 10.25 -8.58 -0.96
N GLU A 114 10.42 -7.59 -0.08
CA GLU A 114 10.80 -7.83 1.31
C GLU A 114 9.70 -8.59 2.09
N MET A 115 8.43 -8.30 1.80
CA MET A 115 7.29 -9.05 2.37
C MET A 115 7.30 -10.53 1.94
N ILE A 116 7.59 -10.81 0.66
CA ILE A 116 7.71 -12.18 0.12
C ILE A 116 8.90 -12.90 0.74
N LYS A 117 10.08 -12.29 0.80
CA LYS A 117 11.29 -12.86 1.41
C LYS A 117 11.07 -13.27 2.87
N ALA A 118 10.34 -12.44 3.61
CA ALA A 118 9.98 -12.74 4.99
C ALA A 118 8.95 -13.88 5.13
N GLY A 119 8.38 -14.38 4.03
CA GLY A 119 7.28 -15.34 4.04
C GLY A 119 6.01 -14.76 4.65
N LEU A 120 5.76 -13.46 4.49
CA LEU A 120 4.61 -12.76 5.06
C LEU A 120 3.63 -12.23 4.00
N ALA A 121 3.86 -12.59 2.74
CA ALA A 121 2.94 -12.39 1.64
C ALA A 121 3.13 -13.47 0.57
N TRP A 122 2.07 -13.73 -0.17
CA TRP A 122 2.06 -14.55 -1.37
C TRP A 122 2.43 -13.70 -2.57
N TYR A 123 3.16 -14.24 -3.54
CA TYR A 123 3.31 -13.64 -4.85
C TYR A 123 2.02 -13.75 -5.64
N TYR A 124 1.49 -12.61 -6.12
CA TYR A 124 0.22 -12.53 -6.82
C TYR A 124 0.44 -12.32 -8.32
N SER A 125 0.87 -13.39 -9.00
CA SER A 125 1.32 -13.38 -10.40
C SER A 125 0.22 -13.02 -11.41
N GLU A 126 -1.06 -13.11 -11.04
CA GLU A 126 -2.18 -12.71 -11.92
C GLU A 126 -2.15 -11.21 -12.24
N TYR A 127 -1.69 -10.37 -11.29
CA TYR A 127 -1.70 -8.91 -11.40
C TYR A 127 -0.32 -8.29 -11.61
N TYR A 128 0.73 -9.06 -11.41
CA TYR A 128 2.10 -8.57 -11.60
C TYR A 128 3.02 -9.72 -11.94
N LYS A 129 3.77 -9.60 -13.05
CA LYS A 129 4.72 -10.63 -13.47
C LYS A 129 6.14 -10.12 -13.30
N ASP A 130 6.85 -10.67 -12.32
CA ASP A 130 8.25 -10.40 -12.05
C ASP A 130 8.94 -11.69 -11.59
N PRO A 131 9.92 -12.23 -12.37
CA PRO A 131 10.65 -13.43 -11.99
C PRO A 131 11.38 -13.34 -10.65
N LYS A 132 11.70 -12.14 -10.18
CA LYS A 132 12.31 -11.94 -8.85
C LYS A 132 11.34 -12.31 -7.73
N TYR A 133 10.07 -11.89 -7.85
CA TYR A 133 9.03 -12.20 -6.87
C TYR A 133 8.77 -13.71 -6.79
N GLU A 134 8.68 -14.37 -7.95
CA GLU A 134 8.51 -15.81 -8.05
C GLU A 134 9.69 -16.57 -7.41
N ASN A 135 10.92 -16.13 -7.72
CA ASN A 135 12.13 -16.74 -7.13
C ASN A 135 12.18 -16.57 -5.61
N GLU A 136 11.89 -15.37 -5.10
CA GLU A 136 11.92 -15.11 -3.65
C GLU A 136 10.82 -15.88 -2.91
N GLU A 137 9.62 -16.01 -3.49
CA GLU A 137 8.60 -16.88 -2.89
C GLU A 137 9.06 -18.34 -2.83
N ARG A 138 9.66 -18.84 -3.90
CA ARG A 138 10.23 -20.20 -3.93
C ARG A 138 11.30 -20.38 -2.85
N MET A 139 12.17 -19.39 -2.66
CA MET A 139 13.20 -19.41 -1.62
C MET A 139 12.60 -19.35 -0.21
N ALA A 140 11.61 -18.49 0.02
CA ALA A 140 10.91 -18.39 1.30
C ALA A 140 10.19 -19.70 1.66
N ARG A 141 9.55 -20.35 0.67
CA ARG A 141 8.92 -21.67 0.84
C ARG A 141 9.95 -22.76 1.20
N ALA A 142 11.08 -22.82 0.50
CA ALA A 142 12.15 -23.77 0.77
C ALA A 142 12.76 -23.58 2.17
N ALA A 143 12.88 -22.35 2.64
CA ALA A 143 13.35 -21.99 3.97
C ALA A 143 12.27 -22.12 5.06
N GLN A 144 11.03 -22.48 4.72
CA GLN A 144 9.87 -22.50 5.64
C GLN A 144 9.70 -21.16 6.40
N ALA A 145 10.00 -20.04 5.74
CA ALA A 145 9.94 -18.71 6.33
C ALA A 145 8.47 -18.26 6.53
N GLY A 146 8.20 -17.62 7.66
CA GLY A 146 6.91 -17.03 7.97
C GLY A 146 5.76 -18.03 7.83
N LEU A 147 4.75 -17.70 7.02
CA LEU A 147 3.56 -18.56 6.78
C LEU A 147 3.90 -19.93 6.16
N TRP A 148 5.07 -20.05 5.52
CA TRP A 148 5.52 -21.30 4.89
C TRP A 148 6.02 -22.36 5.89
N CYS A 149 6.13 -22.04 7.19
CA CYS A 149 6.36 -23.04 8.22
C CYS A 149 5.13 -23.94 8.44
N ARG A 150 3.97 -23.55 7.94
CA ARG A 150 2.74 -24.37 7.96
C ARG A 150 2.76 -25.37 6.81
N PRO A 151 2.29 -26.60 7.03
CA PRO A 151 2.22 -27.62 5.97
C PRO A 151 1.13 -27.30 4.95
N ASP A 152 0.09 -26.57 5.33
CA ASP A 152 -1.09 -26.29 4.52
C ASP A 152 -1.50 -24.79 4.60
N PRO A 153 -0.62 -23.85 4.25
CA PRO A 153 -0.98 -22.44 4.33
C PRO A 153 -2.07 -22.10 3.30
N ILE A 154 -3.15 -21.44 3.77
CA ILE A 154 -4.23 -21.00 2.90
C ILE A 154 -3.90 -19.61 2.31
N SER A 155 -4.10 -19.41 0.99
CA SER A 155 -3.91 -18.10 0.38
C SER A 155 -4.96 -17.09 0.88
N PRO A 156 -4.64 -15.79 0.94
CA PRO A 156 -5.61 -14.78 1.35
C PRO A 156 -6.85 -14.76 0.46
N GLN A 157 -6.70 -14.98 -0.84
CA GLN A 157 -7.80 -15.11 -1.80
C GLN A 157 -8.73 -16.27 -1.41
N ALA A 158 -8.18 -17.46 -1.15
CA ALA A 158 -8.96 -18.62 -0.75
C ALA A 158 -9.60 -18.40 0.64
N TYR A 159 -8.88 -17.75 1.57
CA TYR A 159 -9.41 -17.40 2.88
C TYR A 159 -10.61 -16.44 2.79
N ARG A 160 -10.56 -15.41 1.91
CA ARG A 160 -11.70 -14.49 1.69
C ARG A 160 -12.97 -15.24 1.24
N GLN A 161 -12.80 -16.23 0.40
CA GLN A 161 -13.90 -17.03 -0.19
C GLN A 161 -14.37 -18.17 0.74
N ALA A 162 -13.56 -18.56 1.73
CA ALA A 162 -13.84 -19.71 2.57
C ALA A 162 -15.06 -19.48 3.50
N PRO A 163 -15.86 -20.52 3.79
CA PRO A 163 -16.89 -20.50 4.81
C PRO A 163 -16.32 -20.17 6.20
N THR A 164 -17.15 -19.62 7.09
CA THR A 164 -16.74 -19.23 8.45
C THR A 164 -16.10 -20.37 9.25
N ALA A 165 -16.60 -21.60 9.10
CA ALA A 165 -16.03 -22.78 9.75
C ALA A 165 -14.58 -23.05 9.32
N VAL A 166 -14.28 -22.89 8.05
CA VAL A 166 -12.92 -23.03 7.49
C VAL A 166 -12.04 -21.88 7.99
N LYS A 167 -12.54 -20.63 7.98
CA LYS A 167 -11.79 -19.47 8.46
C LYS A 167 -11.31 -19.63 9.90
N ARG A 168 -12.12 -20.23 10.77
CA ARG A 168 -11.75 -20.49 12.18
C ARG A 168 -10.52 -21.40 12.33
N LYS A 169 -10.25 -22.28 11.37
CA LYS A 169 -9.06 -23.15 11.37
C LYS A 169 -7.76 -22.38 11.14
N TYR A 170 -7.84 -21.23 10.49
CA TYR A 170 -6.70 -20.41 10.05
C TYR A 170 -6.69 -19.00 10.69
N GLN A 171 -7.22 -18.88 11.92
CA GLN A 171 -7.20 -17.63 12.71
C GLN A 171 -6.16 -17.64 13.82
#